data_7bc138c89970535662e165f3bb161500
#
_entry.id   7bc138c89970535662e165f3bb161500
#
_cell.length_a   1.000
_cell.length_b   1.000
_cell.length_c   1.000
_cell.angle_alpha   90.00
_cell.angle_beta   90.00
_cell.angle_gamma   90.00
#
_symmetry.space_group_name_H-M   'P 1'
#
loop_
_entity.id
_entity.type
_entity.pdbx_description
1 polymer ?
#
loop_
_entity_poly.entity_id
_entity_poly.type
_entity_poly.pdbx_seq_one_letter_code
_entity_poly.pdbx_strand_id
1 'polypeptide(L)'
;MRNRSAAHFDSIRNHGVAAAGFGLQLIGNEGIIDLRMDTEPLAHFIPANPFQPSAEPRPWIPISTAGIGKPEPLPEVGQLVANHVLVVRDLFAAIREDRPPLCSDADGRATLEMVHGAYASHVQGGKLISLPLATRTHPFANWQSPG
;
A
#
# COMPACT_ATOMS: atom_id res chain seq x y z
N MET A 1 23.04 10.73 0.99
CA MET A 1 22.59 9.91 -0.17
C MET A 1 21.08 10.13 -0.31
N ARG A 2 20.56 10.55 -1.47
CA ARG A 2 19.12 10.58 -1.71
C ARG A 2 18.63 9.13 -1.84
N ASN A 3 17.80 8.71 -0.91
CA ASN A 3 17.15 7.42 -1.00
C ASN A 3 16.17 7.45 -2.20
N ARG A 4 16.48 6.71 -3.25
CA ARG A 4 15.60 6.61 -4.42
C ARG A 4 14.77 5.35 -4.26
N SER A 5 13.53 5.53 -3.85
CA SER A 5 12.54 4.46 -3.88
C SER A 5 11.76 4.53 -5.19
N ALA A 6 11.51 3.39 -5.79
CA ALA A 6 10.61 3.26 -6.93
C ALA A 6 9.40 2.44 -6.51
N ALA A 7 8.21 2.87 -6.90
CA ALA A 7 6.99 2.12 -6.75
C ALA A 7 6.42 1.78 -8.13
N HIS A 8 5.97 0.55 -8.28
CA HIS A 8 5.27 0.08 -9.46
C HIS A 8 3.84 -0.28 -9.07
N PHE A 9 2.88 0.26 -9.81
CA PHE A 9 1.46 -0.07 -9.64
C PHE A 9 0.97 -0.78 -10.90
N ASP A 10 0.42 -1.96 -10.73
CA ASP A 10 -0.15 -2.75 -11.81
C ASP A 10 -1.66 -2.93 -11.56
N SER A 11 -2.47 -2.57 -12.54
CA SER A 11 -3.91 -2.76 -12.51
C SER A 11 -4.34 -3.53 -13.74
N ILE A 12 -4.61 -4.81 -13.55
CA ILE A 12 -5.01 -5.70 -14.63
C ILE A 12 -6.54 -5.83 -14.60
N ARG A 13 -7.18 -5.46 -15.70
CA ARG A 13 -8.62 -5.68 -15.85
C ARG A 13 -8.88 -7.19 -15.85
N ASN A 14 -9.73 -7.62 -14.94
CA ASN A 14 -9.99 -9.02 -14.67
C ASN A 14 -10.49 -9.78 -15.91
N HIS A 15 -9.68 -10.65 -16.44
CA HIS A 15 -10.04 -11.69 -17.39
C HIS A 15 -9.83 -13.07 -16.77
N GLY A 16 -10.30 -13.26 -15.55
CA GLY A 16 -10.52 -14.58 -14.97
C GLY A 16 -9.27 -15.31 -14.45
N VAL A 17 -8.19 -14.63 -14.10
CA VAL A 17 -6.95 -15.32 -13.68
C VAL A 17 -6.34 -14.82 -12.38
N ALA A 18 -6.97 -13.94 -11.65
CA ALA A 18 -6.37 -13.47 -10.41
C ALA A 18 -6.56 -14.51 -9.30
N ALA A 19 -5.65 -15.45 -9.21
CA ALA A 19 -5.37 -16.15 -7.97
C ALA A 19 -4.67 -15.22 -6.95
N ALA A 20 -4.33 -14.00 -7.33
CA ALA A 20 -3.73 -13.00 -6.47
C ALA A 20 -4.72 -11.84 -6.30
N GLY A 21 -5.30 -11.71 -5.12
CA GLY A 21 -6.05 -10.53 -4.71
C GLY A 21 -5.18 -9.29 -4.62
N PHE A 22 -5.75 -8.22 -4.11
CA PHE A 22 -5.01 -6.98 -3.85
C PHE A 22 -3.83 -7.23 -2.90
N GLY A 23 -2.67 -6.71 -3.25
CA GLY A 23 -1.47 -6.85 -2.44
C GLY A 23 -0.50 -5.69 -2.61
N LEU A 24 0.46 -5.62 -1.70
CA LEU A 24 1.57 -4.67 -1.73
C LEU A 24 2.85 -5.41 -1.38
N GLN A 25 3.89 -5.19 -2.17
CA GLN A 25 5.20 -5.74 -1.91
C GLN A 25 6.21 -4.60 -1.72
N LEU A 26 6.91 -4.61 -0.59
CA LEU A 26 8.00 -3.69 -0.28
C LEU A 26 9.31 -4.45 -0.40
N ILE A 27 10.13 -4.08 -1.36
CA ILE A 27 11.40 -4.77 -1.66
C ILE A 27 12.57 -3.90 -1.21
N GLY A 28 13.34 -4.41 -0.24
CA GLY A 28 14.52 -3.75 0.31
C GLY A 28 15.78 -4.62 0.19
N ASN A 29 16.91 -4.07 0.60
CA ASN A 29 18.20 -4.80 0.58
C ASN A 29 18.28 -5.92 1.62
N GLU A 30 17.47 -5.84 2.67
CA GLU A 30 17.49 -6.78 3.79
C GLU A 30 16.34 -7.78 3.76
N GLY A 31 15.42 -7.62 2.78
CA GLY A 31 14.30 -8.53 2.62
C GLY A 31 13.14 -7.93 1.86
N ILE A 32 12.05 -8.69 1.86
CA ILE A 32 10.78 -8.31 1.26
C ILE A 32 9.70 -8.37 2.34
N ILE A 33 8.83 -7.36 2.38
CA ILE A 33 7.55 -7.44 3.09
C ILE A 33 6.47 -7.64 2.04
N ASP A 34 5.71 -8.72 2.16
CA ASP A 34 4.62 -9.07 1.26
C ASP A 34 3.29 -8.99 2.03
N LEU A 35 2.38 -8.15 1.54
CA LEU A 35 1.03 -8.00 2.09
C LEU A 35 0.03 -8.48 1.06
N ARG A 36 -0.89 -9.34 1.47
CA ARG A 36 -1.97 -9.85 0.64
C ARG A 36 -3.28 -9.86 1.38
N MET A 37 -4.33 -9.37 0.73
CA MET A 37 -5.67 -9.30 1.35
C MET A 37 -6.39 -10.65 1.39
N ASP A 38 -5.91 -11.63 0.64
CA ASP A 38 -6.53 -12.95 0.43
C ASP A 38 -5.79 -14.09 1.11
N THR A 39 -4.82 -13.78 1.97
CA THR A 39 -4.04 -14.76 2.73
C THR A 39 -4.20 -14.60 4.23
N GLU A 40 -4.04 -15.70 4.96
CA GLU A 40 -3.97 -15.70 6.42
C GLU A 40 -2.64 -16.36 6.84
N PRO A 41 -1.73 -15.63 7.51
CA PRO A 41 -1.78 -14.20 7.84
C PRO A 41 -1.62 -13.28 6.63
N LEU A 42 -2.10 -12.03 6.78
CA LEU A 42 -2.10 -11.03 5.69
C LEU A 42 -0.70 -10.55 5.28
N ALA A 43 0.27 -10.64 6.16
CA ALA A 43 1.60 -10.08 5.96
C ALA A 43 2.70 -11.08 6.28
N HIS A 44 3.75 -11.08 5.44
CA HIS A 44 4.92 -11.92 5.61
C HIS A 44 6.20 -11.12 5.41
N PHE A 45 7.24 -11.49 6.14
CA PHE A 45 8.60 -11.03 5.94
C PHE A 45 9.44 -12.15 5.32
N ILE A 46 10.13 -11.85 4.24
CA ILE A 46 11.07 -12.75 3.57
C ILE A 46 12.46 -12.14 3.75
N PRO A 47 13.30 -12.71 4.65
CA PRO A 47 14.60 -12.15 4.96
C PRO A 47 15.62 -12.33 3.84
N ALA A 48 16.73 -11.64 3.97
CA ALA A 48 17.88 -11.60 3.08
C ALA A 48 17.68 -10.75 1.79
N ASN A 49 18.79 -10.37 1.19
CA ASN A 49 18.80 -9.53 0.01
C ASN A 49 18.17 -10.27 -1.19
N PRO A 50 17.03 -9.80 -1.73
CA PRO A 50 16.34 -10.46 -2.83
C PRO A 50 17.12 -10.40 -4.15
N PHE A 51 18.08 -9.48 -4.27
CA PHE A 51 18.91 -9.32 -5.47
C PHE A 51 20.15 -10.23 -5.47
N GLN A 52 20.34 -11.03 -4.41
CA GLN A 52 21.40 -12.03 -4.33
C GLN A 52 20.82 -13.44 -4.47
N PRO A 53 21.45 -14.32 -5.25
CA PRO A 53 21.06 -15.73 -5.31
C PRO A 53 21.10 -16.38 -3.92
N SER A 54 20.14 -17.28 -3.66
CA SER A 54 20.09 -18.10 -2.46
C SER A 54 20.10 -19.55 -2.88
N ALA A 55 20.92 -20.38 -2.21
CA ALA A 55 20.94 -21.82 -2.44
C ALA A 55 19.70 -22.52 -1.85
N GLU A 56 19.12 -21.94 -0.80
CA GLU A 56 17.95 -22.47 -0.12
C GLU A 56 16.73 -21.56 -0.33
N PRO A 57 15.51 -22.13 -0.34
CA PRO A 57 14.28 -21.34 -0.35
C PRO A 57 14.24 -20.40 0.86
N ARG A 58 13.87 -19.14 0.62
CA ARG A 58 13.73 -18.18 1.70
C ARG A 58 12.47 -18.44 2.51
N PRO A 59 12.54 -18.39 3.85
CA PRO A 59 11.35 -18.57 4.68
C PRO A 59 10.41 -17.38 4.54
N TRP A 60 9.11 -17.65 4.56
CA TRP A 60 8.05 -16.64 4.66
C TRP A 60 7.64 -16.57 6.13
N ILE A 61 8.13 -15.58 6.83
CA ILE A 61 7.91 -15.40 8.27
C ILE A 61 6.66 -14.53 8.45
N PRO A 62 5.61 -15.03 9.12
CA PRO A 62 4.40 -14.23 9.32
C PRO A 62 4.70 -12.97 10.14
N ILE A 63 4.03 -11.88 9.79
CA ILE A 63 4.02 -10.63 10.55
C ILE A 63 2.65 -10.49 11.19
N SER A 64 2.62 -10.35 12.50
CA SER A 64 1.44 -10.08 13.29
C SER A 64 1.47 -8.66 13.89
N THR A 65 0.41 -8.26 14.55
CA THR A 65 0.39 -6.99 15.32
C THR A 65 1.37 -7.01 16.51
N ALA A 66 1.81 -8.19 16.94
CA ALA A 66 2.88 -8.36 17.95
C ALA A 66 4.30 -8.34 17.36
N GLY A 67 4.45 -8.37 16.03
CA GLY A 67 5.72 -8.31 15.33
C GLY A 67 6.05 -9.55 14.48
N ILE A 68 7.23 -9.54 13.87
CA ILE A 68 7.70 -10.58 12.95
C ILE A 68 7.88 -11.92 13.70
N GLY A 69 7.31 -12.98 13.17
CA GLY A 69 7.41 -14.35 13.70
C GLY A 69 6.66 -14.57 15.01
N LYS A 70 5.83 -13.63 15.44
CA LYS A 70 5.04 -13.76 16.66
C LYS A 70 3.59 -14.12 16.36
N PRO A 71 2.91 -14.88 17.24
CA PRO A 71 1.48 -15.16 17.10
C PRO A 71 0.65 -13.86 17.10
N GLU A 72 -0.44 -13.86 16.35
CA GLU A 72 -1.38 -12.74 16.34
C GLU A 72 -2.19 -12.72 17.64
N PRO A 73 -2.10 -11.67 18.47
CA PRO A 73 -2.83 -11.58 19.74
C PRO A 73 -4.27 -11.06 19.56
N LEU A 74 -4.58 -10.42 18.42
CA LEU A 74 -5.91 -9.87 18.17
C LEU A 74 -6.77 -10.90 17.46
N PRO A 75 -7.91 -11.29 18.03
CA PRO A 75 -8.86 -12.15 17.33
C PRO A 75 -9.42 -11.42 16.11
N GLU A 76 -9.62 -12.13 15.03
CA GLU A 76 -10.29 -11.65 13.82
C GLU A 76 -9.70 -10.34 13.26
N VAL A 77 -8.36 -10.19 13.31
CA VAL A 77 -7.67 -8.97 12.86
C VAL A 77 -8.06 -8.57 11.44
N GLY A 78 -8.25 -9.53 10.54
CA GLY A 78 -8.70 -9.28 9.18
C GLY A 78 -10.06 -8.58 9.13
N GLN A 79 -11.01 -8.99 9.97
CA GLN A 79 -12.32 -8.37 10.09
C GLN A 79 -12.25 -6.95 10.67
N LEU A 80 -11.37 -6.75 11.67
CA LEU A 80 -11.17 -5.43 12.26
C LEU A 80 -10.65 -4.43 11.22
N VAL A 81 -9.74 -4.85 10.36
CA VAL A 81 -9.19 -4.01 9.28
C VAL A 81 -10.23 -3.77 8.19
N ALA A 82 -10.94 -4.81 7.75
CA ALA A 82 -11.92 -4.70 6.67
C ALA A 82 -13.15 -3.85 7.05
N ASN A 83 -13.55 -3.85 8.32
CA ASN A 83 -14.75 -3.18 8.79
C ASN A 83 -14.55 -1.72 9.22
N HIS A 84 -13.38 -1.15 9.02
CA HIS A 84 -13.05 0.23 9.44
C HIS A 84 -13.26 0.52 10.94
N VAL A 85 -13.52 -0.50 11.76
CA VAL A 85 -13.78 -0.34 13.20
C VAL A 85 -12.61 0.32 13.92
N LEU A 86 -11.38 -0.06 13.55
CA LEU A 86 -10.17 0.51 14.15
C LEU A 86 -10.04 1.99 13.82
N VAL A 87 -10.37 2.40 12.59
CA VAL A 87 -10.32 3.80 12.16
C VAL A 87 -11.29 4.67 12.96
N VAL A 88 -12.52 4.18 13.15
CA VAL A 88 -13.54 4.89 13.94
C VAL A 88 -13.15 4.97 15.41
N ARG A 89 -12.61 3.89 15.98
CA ARG A 89 -12.13 3.87 17.37
C ARG A 89 -10.98 4.86 17.59
N ASP A 90 -10.02 4.90 16.65
CA ASP A 90 -8.91 5.85 16.72
C ASP A 90 -9.38 7.30 16.62
N LEU A 91 -10.33 7.59 15.73
CA LEU A 91 -10.91 8.93 15.61
C LEU A 91 -11.56 9.38 16.93
N PHE A 92 -12.35 8.53 17.58
CA PHE A 92 -12.93 8.85 18.89
C PHE A 92 -11.88 9.01 20.00
N ALA A 93 -10.83 8.19 19.97
CA ALA A 93 -9.72 8.33 20.90
C ALA A 93 -8.96 9.65 20.67
N ALA A 94 -8.67 9.96 19.41
CA ALA A 94 -7.99 11.21 19.02
C ALA A 94 -8.74 12.46 19.50
N ILE A 95 -10.08 12.48 19.33
CA ILE A 95 -10.93 13.57 19.81
C ILE A 95 -10.86 13.71 21.34
N ARG A 96 -10.92 12.59 22.09
CA ARG A 96 -10.88 12.61 23.55
C ARG A 96 -9.52 12.97 24.12
N GLU A 97 -8.46 12.61 23.40
CA GLU A 97 -7.07 12.76 23.83
C GLU A 97 -6.41 14.02 23.24
N ASP A 98 -7.16 14.81 22.48
CA ASP A 98 -6.70 16.03 21.78
C ASP A 98 -5.41 15.79 20.98
N ARG A 99 -5.40 14.70 20.21
CA ARG A 99 -4.29 14.31 19.32
C ARG A 99 -4.74 14.13 17.88
N PRO A 100 -3.82 14.17 16.90
CA PRO A 100 -4.15 13.77 15.54
C PRO A 100 -4.57 12.29 15.47
N PRO A 101 -5.54 11.93 14.61
CA PRO A 101 -5.81 10.53 14.30
C PRO A 101 -4.64 9.90 13.52
N LEU A 102 -4.52 8.57 13.57
CA LEU A 102 -3.50 7.82 12.82
C LEU A 102 -3.58 8.06 11.30
N CYS A 103 -4.78 8.29 10.79
CA CYS A 103 -5.03 8.63 9.39
C CYS A 103 -5.57 10.06 9.34
N SER A 104 -4.68 11.02 9.12
CA SER A 104 -5.00 12.44 9.11
C SER A 104 -5.54 12.91 7.75
N ASP A 105 -6.06 14.13 7.72
CA ASP A 105 -6.44 14.84 6.49
C ASP A 105 -5.24 15.06 5.56
N ALA A 106 -4.06 15.27 6.12
CA ALA A 106 -2.81 15.39 5.36
C ALA A 106 -2.46 14.07 4.65
N ASP A 107 -2.63 12.92 5.33
CA ASP A 107 -2.41 11.59 4.74
C ASP A 107 -3.43 11.30 3.65
N GLY A 108 -4.70 11.62 3.91
CA GLY A 108 -5.78 11.49 2.92
C GLY A 108 -5.51 12.34 1.67
N ARG A 109 -5.05 13.58 1.86
CA ARG A 109 -4.66 14.45 0.76
C ARG A 109 -3.48 13.88 -0.03
N ALA A 110 -2.44 13.42 0.65
CA ALA A 110 -1.27 12.84 -0.01
C ALA A 110 -1.64 11.61 -0.85
N THR A 111 -2.51 10.75 -0.31
CA THR A 111 -3.00 9.57 -1.03
C THR A 111 -3.78 9.95 -2.29
N LEU A 112 -4.72 10.90 -2.19
CA LEU A 112 -5.47 11.39 -3.34
C LEU A 112 -4.55 12.03 -4.39
N GLU A 113 -3.53 12.75 -3.94
CA GLU A 113 -2.56 13.39 -4.82
C GLU A 113 -1.72 12.37 -5.60
N MET A 114 -1.32 11.26 -4.97
CA MET A 114 -0.65 10.15 -5.65
C MET A 114 -1.54 9.51 -6.72
N VAL A 115 -2.80 9.27 -6.42
CA VAL A 115 -3.79 8.74 -7.39
C VAL A 115 -3.96 9.71 -8.56
N HIS A 116 -4.14 10.99 -8.29
CA HIS A 116 -4.26 12.01 -9.34
C HIS A 116 -2.97 12.16 -10.16
N GLY A 117 -1.80 11.96 -9.52
CA GLY A 117 -0.50 11.92 -10.21
C GLY A 117 -0.42 10.79 -11.23
N ALA A 118 -0.93 9.60 -10.88
CA ALA A 118 -1.01 8.49 -11.82
C ALA A 118 -1.95 8.80 -13.01
N TYR A 119 -3.11 9.40 -12.75
CA TYR A 119 -4.02 9.85 -13.81
C TYR A 119 -3.39 10.93 -14.70
N ALA A 120 -2.71 11.90 -14.09
CA ALA A 120 -2.03 12.95 -14.84
C ALA A 120 -0.90 12.39 -15.73
N SER A 121 -0.18 11.38 -15.24
CA SER A 121 0.81 10.65 -16.03
C SER A 121 0.17 9.95 -17.23
N HIS A 122 -0.93 9.24 -17.00
CA HIS A 122 -1.68 8.56 -18.06
C HIS A 122 -2.13 9.52 -19.17
N VAL A 123 -2.79 10.61 -18.79
CA VAL A 123 -3.28 11.63 -19.75
C VAL A 123 -2.14 12.26 -20.56
N GLN A 124 -0.94 12.30 -20.01
CA GLN A 124 0.25 12.84 -20.67
C GLN A 124 1.12 11.76 -21.37
N GLY A 125 0.58 10.56 -21.58
CA GLY A 125 1.28 9.49 -22.28
C GLY A 125 2.41 8.84 -21.48
N GLY A 126 2.25 8.72 -20.16
CA GLY A 126 3.23 8.07 -19.27
C GLY A 126 4.38 8.97 -18.81
N LYS A 127 4.22 10.29 -18.88
CA LYS A 127 5.25 11.22 -18.42
C LYS A 127 5.44 11.16 -16.90
N LEU A 128 6.67 11.41 -16.46
CA LEU A 128 6.98 11.62 -15.05
C LEU A 128 6.24 12.85 -14.51
N ILE A 129 5.49 12.67 -13.45
CA ILE A 129 4.74 13.74 -12.78
C ILE A 129 5.42 14.04 -11.44
N SER A 130 5.68 15.31 -11.21
CA SER A 130 6.18 15.77 -9.91
C SER A 130 5.03 15.97 -8.94
N LEU A 131 5.23 15.57 -7.70
CA LEU A 131 4.33 15.86 -6.58
C LEU A 131 4.98 16.90 -5.65
N PRO A 132 4.20 17.80 -5.05
CA PRO A 132 2.75 17.96 -5.18
C PRO A 132 2.33 18.45 -6.58
N LEU A 133 1.09 18.11 -6.98
CA LEU A 133 0.53 18.53 -8.28
C LEU A 133 0.40 20.06 -8.36
N ALA A 134 0.77 20.63 -9.50
CA ALA A 134 0.66 22.07 -9.74
C ALA A 134 -0.80 22.57 -9.85
N THR A 135 -1.72 21.67 -10.19
CA THR A 135 -3.15 21.97 -10.30
C THR A 135 -3.98 21.00 -9.48
N ARG A 136 -5.13 21.48 -8.98
CA ARG A 136 -6.13 20.67 -8.28
C ARG A 136 -7.28 20.21 -9.19
N THR A 137 -7.25 20.59 -10.45
CA THR A 137 -8.24 20.12 -11.43
C THR A 137 -8.06 18.62 -11.65
N HIS A 138 -9.17 17.88 -11.65
CA HIS A 138 -9.13 16.45 -11.89
C HIS A 138 -8.52 16.16 -13.28
N PRO A 139 -7.50 15.29 -13.39
CA PRO A 139 -6.78 15.07 -14.65
C PRO A 139 -7.67 14.65 -15.82
N PHE A 140 -8.77 13.94 -15.54
CA PHE A 140 -9.74 13.51 -16.56
C PHE A 140 -10.87 14.51 -16.83
N ALA A 141 -10.90 15.70 -16.19
CA ALA A 141 -12.00 16.65 -16.36
C ALA A 141 -12.26 17.02 -17.83
N ASN A 142 -11.22 17.10 -18.63
CA ASN A 142 -11.29 17.43 -20.07
C ASN A 142 -10.65 16.34 -20.96
N TRP A 143 -10.44 15.15 -20.44
CA TRP A 143 -9.80 14.07 -21.18
C TRP A 143 -10.82 13.32 -22.04
N GLN A 144 -10.47 13.13 -23.30
CA GLN A 144 -11.22 12.27 -24.23
C GLN A 144 -10.36 11.04 -24.51
N SER A 145 -10.97 9.87 -24.44
CA SER A 145 -10.27 8.63 -24.80
C SER A 145 -9.79 8.72 -26.24
N PRO A 146 -8.52 8.43 -26.53
CA PRO A 146 -8.12 8.20 -27.91
C PRO A 146 -8.93 7.02 -28.44
N GLY A 147 -9.62 7.23 -29.54
CA GLY A 147 -10.46 6.24 -30.21
C GLY A 147 -9.66 5.03 -30.72
#